data_e372e6aa03e8173c3b46f81278f2e58a
#
_entry.id   e372e6aa03e8173c3b46f81278f2e58a
#
_cell.length_a   1.000
_cell.length_b   1.000
_cell.length_c   1.000
_cell.angle_alpha   90.00
_cell.angle_beta   90.00
_cell.angle_gamma   90.00
#
_symmetry.space_group_name_H-M   'P 1'
#
loop_
_entity.id
_entity.type
_entity.pdbx_description
1 polymer ?
#
loop_
_entity_poly.entity_id
_entity_poly.type
_entity_poly.pdbx_seq_one_letter_code
_entity_poly.pdbx_strand_id
1 'polypeptide(L)'
;MGRQEQSAYNGHFESTCYHPLLLFNREGDCLAAKLRPGNVHSADSWEELLLPEIDRQQAQGKEVAFRGDAAFAKPELYEALEERDVKYAIRLPANDHLQRKITELLIRPVGRPSHKPVFRYKSFLYQAASWTRARRVVAKVEFHCGELFPRVGFIVTNLGTSSRAVVRFYNKRGTAEQWIKEGKQAVALTRLSCHRFRANEVRLWLSLIAYNLGNLWRRLALPAPIGKWSLTSLQQRLVKTGGRLIKHARYYWLLLAESHLTRRLFGNMLQKIAALPSPAG
;
A
#
# COMPACT_ATOMS: atom_id res chain seq x y z
N MET A 1 -26.09 -21.89 2.35
CA MET A 1 -25.21 -21.00 3.12
C MET A 1 -25.90 -19.65 3.25
N GLY A 2 -26.16 -19.16 4.47
CA GLY A 2 -26.80 -17.86 4.68
C GLY A 2 -25.90 -16.73 4.16
N ARG A 3 -26.51 -15.68 3.58
CA ARG A 3 -25.78 -14.48 3.12
C ARG A 3 -25.09 -13.84 4.32
N GLN A 4 -23.81 -13.51 4.17
CA GLN A 4 -23.11 -12.71 5.17
C GLN A 4 -23.73 -11.32 5.24
N GLU A 5 -23.90 -10.80 6.44
CA GLU A 5 -24.47 -9.47 6.69
C GLU A 5 -23.67 -8.40 5.95
N GLN A 6 -24.37 -7.50 5.24
CA GLN A 6 -23.79 -6.41 4.43
C GLN A 6 -22.80 -6.85 3.32
N SER A 7 -22.69 -8.14 3.02
CA SER A 7 -21.95 -8.53 1.82
C SER A 7 -22.77 -8.16 0.58
N ALA A 8 -22.10 -7.66 -0.47
CA ALA A 8 -22.75 -7.22 -1.69
C ALA A 8 -21.97 -7.69 -2.93
N TYR A 9 -22.68 -7.83 -4.06
CA TYR A 9 -22.07 -8.20 -5.32
C TYR A 9 -21.19 -7.07 -5.84
N ASN A 10 -19.98 -7.40 -6.25
CA ASN A 10 -19.04 -6.47 -6.88
C ASN A 10 -18.80 -6.92 -8.32
N GLY A 11 -19.15 -6.07 -9.29
CA GLY A 11 -19.03 -6.39 -10.72
C GLY A 11 -17.59 -6.51 -11.20
N HIS A 12 -16.63 -5.86 -10.54
CA HIS A 12 -15.21 -5.98 -10.91
C HIS A 12 -14.61 -7.33 -10.47
N PHE A 13 -15.05 -7.86 -9.33
CA PHE A 13 -14.61 -9.16 -8.82
C PHE A 13 -15.57 -10.30 -9.19
N GLU A 14 -16.68 -9.99 -9.84
CA GLU A 14 -17.74 -10.94 -10.22
C GLU A 14 -18.20 -11.84 -9.05
N SER A 15 -18.21 -11.30 -7.86
CA SER A 15 -18.49 -12.05 -6.64
C SER A 15 -19.14 -11.21 -5.55
N THR A 16 -19.89 -11.89 -4.66
CA THR A 16 -20.39 -11.27 -3.43
C THR A 16 -19.26 -11.23 -2.42
N CYS A 17 -18.86 -10.03 -2.02
CA CYS A 17 -17.68 -9.81 -1.18
C CYS A 17 -17.84 -8.59 -0.26
N TYR A 18 -16.79 -8.32 0.50
CA TYR A 18 -16.54 -7.04 1.15
C TYR A 18 -15.43 -6.29 0.39
N HIS A 19 -15.45 -4.97 0.46
CA HIS A 19 -14.46 -4.09 -0.16
C HIS A 19 -13.78 -3.22 0.92
N PRO A 20 -12.84 -3.76 1.71
CA PRO A 20 -12.16 -3.01 2.76
C PRO A 20 -11.33 -1.87 2.17
N LEU A 21 -11.35 -0.71 2.84
CA LEU A 21 -10.45 0.42 2.58
C LEU A 21 -9.29 0.31 3.55
N LEU A 22 -8.06 0.46 3.05
CA LEU A 22 -6.82 0.30 3.82
C LEU A 22 -5.90 1.50 3.57
N LEU A 23 -5.33 2.04 4.63
CA LEU A 23 -4.35 3.12 4.58
C LEU A 23 -3.00 2.62 5.09
N PHE A 24 -1.96 2.77 4.28
CA PHE A 24 -0.60 2.33 4.62
C PHE A 24 0.35 3.52 4.73
N ASN A 25 1.31 3.42 5.64
CA ASN A 25 2.45 4.33 5.68
C ASN A 25 3.51 3.93 4.64
N ARG A 26 4.59 4.69 4.60
CA ARG A 26 5.69 4.46 3.65
C ARG A 26 6.51 3.21 4.00
N GLU A 27 6.48 2.74 5.23
CA GLU A 27 7.13 1.52 5.73
C GLU A 27 6.31 0.24 5.48
N GLY A 28 5.05 0.39 5.04
CA GLY A 28 4.13 -0.71 4.77
C GLY A 28 3.26 -1.12 5.95
N ASP A 29 3.26 -0.36 7.04
CA ASP A 29 2.33 -0.62 8.14
C ASP A 29 0.94 -0.09 7.77
N CYS A 30 -0.09 -0.85 8.06
CA CYS A 30 -1.46 -0.41 7.91
C CYS A 30 -1.84 0.49 9.10
N LEU A 31 -2.05 1.78 8.83
CA LEU A 31 -2.35 2.79 9.83
C LEU A 31 -3.83 2.80 10.20
N ALA A 32 -4.71 2.59 9.21
CA ALA A 32 -6.14 2.58 9.38
C ALA A 32 -6.82 1.65 8.38
N ALA A 33 -7.98 1.12 8.76
CA ALA A 33 -8.78 0.24 7.92
C ALA A 33 -10.27 0.41 8.22
N LYS A 34 -11.10 0.25 7.20
CA LYS A 34 -12.56 0.22 7.30
C LYS A 34 -13.12 -0.93 6.48
N LEU A 35 -13.90 -1.81 7.11
CA LEU A 35 -14.67 -2.81 6.38
C LEU A 35 -15.86 -2.13 5.72
N ARG A 36 -16.16 -2.48 4.47
CA ARG A 36 -17.26 -1.91 3.70
C ARG A 36 -17.95 -2.99 2.88
N PRO A 37 -19.24 -2.82 2.51
CA PRO A 37 -19.93 -3.67 1.53
C PRO A 37 -19.14 -3.77 0.21
N GLY A 38 -19.39 -4.84 -0.55
CA GLY A 38 -18.67 -5.08 -1.81
C GLY A 38 -19.01 -4.09 -2.93
N ASN A 39 -20.21 -3.51 -2.92
CA ASN A 39 -20.75 -2.65 -3.98
C ASN A 39 -20.43 -1.15 -3.81
N VAL A 40 -19.56 -0.79 -2.87
CA VAL A 40 -19.15 0.62 -2.69
C VAL A 40 -18.04 1.01 -3.65
N HIS A 41 -17.97 2.30 -4.01
CA HIS A 41 -16.86 2.83 -4.78
C HIS A 41 -15.56 2.78 -3.96
N SER A 42 -14.41 2.58 -4.63
CA SER A 42 -13.12 2.40 -3.96
C SER A 42 -12.73 3.53 -3.02
N ALA A 43 -13.13 4.76 -3.35
CA ALA A 43 -12.84 5.94 -2.52
C ALA A 43 -13.99 6.35 -1.57
N ASP A 44 -15.06 5.58 -1.45
CA ASP A 44 -16.12 5.94 -0.48
C ASP A 44 -15.60 5.87 0.95
N SER A 45 -16.08 6.78 1.81
CA SER A 45 -15.64 6.91 3.21
C SER A 45 -14.14 7.18 3.40
N TRP A 46 -13.47 7.78 2.42
CA TRP A 46 -12.05 8.12 2.53
C TRP A 46 -11.80 9.15 3.63
N GLU A 47 -12.74 10.10 3.83
CA GLU A 47 -12.67 11.15 4.82
C GLU A 47 -12.50 10.59 6.23
N GLU A 48 -13.36 9.64 6.58
CA GLU A 48 -13.38 9.02 7.91
C GLU A 48 -12.09 8.25 8.24
N LEU A 49 -11.37 7.81 7.21
CA LEU A 49 -10.15 7.02 7.38
C LEU A 49 -8.89 7.89 7.27
N LEU A 50 -8.85 8.77 6.28
CA LEU A 50 -7.66 9.52 5.92
C LEU A 50 -7.45 10.76 6.78
N LEU A 51 -8.52 11.57 7.01
CA LEU A 51 -8.36 12.85 7.69
C LEU A 51 -7.92 12.71 9.15
N PRO A 52 -8.52 11.83 9.97
CA PRO A 52 -8.05 11.63 11.35
C PRO A 52 -6.60 11.16 11.44
N GLU A 53 -6.16 10.35 10.46
CA GLU A 53 -4.77 9.87 10.42
C GLU A 53 -3.79 10.98 10.02
N ILE A 54 -4.16 11.84 9.07
CA ILE A 54 -3.38 13.03 8.73
C ILE A 54 -3.24 13.93 9.96
N ASP A 55 -4.34 14.27 10.61
CA ASP A 55 -4.35 15.14 11.78
C ASP A 55 -3.50 14.55 12.91
N ARG A 56 -3.56 13.22 13.12
CA ARG A 56 -2.74 12.50 14.09
C ARG A 56 -1.23 12.56 13.77
N GLN A 57 -0.84 12.43 12.51
CA GLN A 57 0.56 12.50 12.10
C GLN A 57 1.09 13.92 12.19
N GLN A 58 0.29 14.92 11.80
CA GLN A 58 0.67 16.34 11.90
C GLN A 58 0.78 16.79 13.35
N ALA A 59 -0.08 16.32 14.26
CA ALA A 59 0.03 16.56 15.70
C ALA A 59 1.35 16.02 16.30
N GLN A 60 1.98 15.03 15.65
CA GLN A 60 3.31 14.53 16.01
C GLN A 60 4.46 15.29 15.32
N GLY A 61 4.18 16.41 14.66
CA GLY A 61 5.16 17.21 13.94
C GLY A 61 5.68 16.57 12.63
N LYS A 62 4.96 15.61 12.05
CA LYS A 62 5.38 14.94 10.83
C LYS A 62 4.80 15.61 9.59
N GLU A 63 5.62 15.77 8.58
CA GLU A 63 5.13 16.10 7.23
C GLU A 63 4.40 14.92 6.61
N VAL A 64 3.22 15.20 6.05
CA VAL A 64 2.38 14.18 5.42
C VAL A 64 2.33 14.36 3.92
N ALA A 65 2.43 13.26 3.19
CA ALA A 65 2.24 13.23 1.76
C ALA A 65 1.38 12.04 1.33
N PHE A 66 0.35 12.30 0.53
CA PHE A 66 -0.63 11.30 0.10
C PHE A 66 -0.41 10.83 -1.34
N ARG A 67 -0.66 9.54 -1.58
CA ARG A 67 -0.68 8.93 -2.91
C ARG A 67 -1.93 8.10 -3.08
N GLY A 68 -2.69 8.38 -4.13
CA GLY A 68 -3.93 7.66 -4.44
C GLY A 68 -3.97 7.21 -5.90
N ASP A 69 -4.78 6.20 -6.19
CA ASP A 69 -5.11 5.82 -7.57
C ASP A 69 -6.20 6.72 -8.15
N ALA A 70 -6.67 6.36 -9.34
CA ALA A 70 -7.67 7.16 -10.04
C ALA A 70 -9.05 7.19 -9.34
N ALA A 71 -9.34 6.24 -8.47
CA ALA A 71 -10.56 6.26 -7.68
C ALA A 71 -10.62 7.43 -6.69
N PHE A 72 -9.43 7.89 -6.24
CA PHE A 72 -9.28 9.04 -5.35
C PHE A 72 -9.14 10.38 -6.08
N ALA A 73 -9.37 10.41 -7.40
CA ALA A 73 -9.34 11.65 -8.19
C ALA A 73 -10.64 12.46 -7.99
N LYS A 74 -10.89 12.90 -6.77
CA LYS A 74 -12.08 13.66 -6.36
C LYS A 74 -11.70 15.09 -5.94
N PRO A 75 -12.45 16.13 -6.37
CA PRO A 75 -12.17 17.53 -5.99
C PRO A 75 -12.15 17.74 -4.48
N GLU A 76 -13.09 17.12 -3.76
CA GLU A 76 -13.22 17.21 -2.31
C GLU A 76 -11.97 16.69 -1.59
N LEU A 77 -11.35 15.63 -2.12
CA LEU A 77 -10.11 15.10 -1.57
C LEU A 77 -8.95 16.09 -1.77
N TYR A 78 -8.85 16.69 -2.97
CA TYR A 78 -7.76 17.67 -3.21
C TYR A 78 -7.88 18.85 -2.27
N GLU A 79 -9.10 19.38 -2.10
CA GLU A 79 -9.39 20.52 -1.24
C GLU A 79 -9.06 20.21 0.21
N ALA A 80 -9.52 19.09 0.74
CA ALA A 80 -9.24 18.67 2.11
C ALA A 80 -7.74 18.45 2.39
N LEU A 81 -6.97 17.95 1.39
CA LEU A 81 -5.53 17.81 1.50
C LEU A 81 -4.81 19.17 1.44
N GLU A 82 -5.27 20.07 0.56
CA GLU A 82 -4.72 21.42 0.39
C GLU A 82 -4.97 22.30 1.62
N GLU A 83 -6.15 22.20 2.24
CA GLU A 83 -6.49 22.88 3.51
C GLU A 83 -5.57 22.48 4.67
N ARG A 84 -5.06 21.24 4.67
CA ARG A 84 -4.13 20.72 5.68
C ARG A 84 -2.66 20.83 5.29
N ASP A 85 -2.33 21.54 4.20
CA ASP A 85 -0.99 21.59 3.60
C ASP A 85 -0.35 20.22 3.34
N VAL A 86 -1.17 19.21 3.06
CA VAL A 86 -0.70 17.88 2.70
C VAL A 86 -0.25 17.86 1.25
N LYS A 87 0.96 17.36 1.00
CA LYS A 87 1.46 17.15 -0.36
C LYS A 87 0.85 15.88 -0.95
N TYR A 88 0.51 15.89 -2.24
CA TYR A 88 -0.11 14.73 -2.85
C TYR A 88 0.32 14.45 -4.29
N ALA A 89 0.15 13.21 -4.72
CA ALA A 89 0.20 12.78 -6.11
C ALA A 89 -0.87 11.70 -6.34
N ILE A 90 -1.88 12.02 -7.13
CA ILE A 90 -3.04 11.18 -7.37
C ILE A 90 -3.20 10.97 -8.87
N ARG A 91 -3.43 9.73 -9.28
CA ARG A 91 -3.67 9.43 -10.68
C ARG A 91 -4.97 10.08 -11.14
N LEU A 92 -4.90 10.77 -12.28
CA LEU A 92 -6.07 11.36 -12.93
C LEU A 92 -6.46 10.47 -14.12
N PRO A 93 -7.76 10.10 -14.25
CA PRO A 93 -8.24 9.41 -15.44
C PRO A 93 -7.96 10.22 -16.70
N ALA A 94 -7.57 9.55 -17.79
CA ALA A 94 -7.36 10.20 -19.08
C ALA A 94 -8.69 10.68 -19.65
N ASN A 95 -8.66 11.83 -20.29
CA ASN A 95 -9.75 12.36 -21.10
C ASN A 95 -9.20 13.11 -22.32
N ASP A 96 -10.05 13.48 -23.27
CA ASP A 96 -9.64 14.11 -24.53
C ASP A 96 -8.95 15.47 -24.32
N HIS A 97 -9.39 16.24 -23.30
CA HIS A 97 -8.75 17.52 -22.98
C HIS A 97 -7.31 17.34 -22.49
N LEU A 98 -7.07 16.35 -21.66
CA LEU A 98 -5.72 16.02 -21.17
C LEU A 98 -4.85 15.48 -22.31
N GLN A 99 -5.41 14.62 -23.17
CA GLN A 99 -4.68 14.08 -24.33
C GLN A 99 -4.29 15.15 -25.32
N ARG A 100 -5.18 16.11 -25.64
CA ARG A 100 -4.87 17.24 -26.49
C ARG A 100 -3.72 18.12 -25.96
N LYS A 101 -3.59 18.24 -24.63
CA LYS A 101 -2.49 19.02 -24.02
C LYS A 101 -1.10 18.38 -24.16
N ILE A 102 -1.02 17.14 -24.61
CA ILE A 102 0.23 16.39 -24.74
C ILE A 102 0.45 15.82 -26.14
N THR A 103 -0.29 16.29 -27.14
CA THR A 103 -0.25 15.77 -28.52
C THR A 103 1.18 15.70 -29.06
N GLU A 104 2.01 16.71 -28.78
CA GLU A 104 3.42 16.78 -29.20
C GLU A 104 4.29 15.68 -28.56
N LEU A 105 3.89 15.17 -27.41
CA LEU A 105 4.61 14.06 -26.72
C LEU A 105 4.27 12.70 -27.29
N LEU A 106 3.13 12.58 -27.98
CA LEU A 106 2.64 11.31 -28.51
C LEU A 106 3.35 10.89 -29.82
N ILE A 107 4.09 11.81 -30.42
CA ILE A 107 4.88 11.54 -31.63
C ILE A 107 6.00 10.58 -31.27
N ARG A 108 6.03 9.42 -31.92
CA ARG A 108 7.06 8.42 -31.69
C ARG A 108 8.44 8.98 -32.08
N PRO A 109 9.51 8.70 -31.30
CA PRO A 109 10.86 9.05 -31.70
C PRO A 109 11.22 8.41 -33.05
N VAL A 110 11.81 9.21 -33.93
CA VAL A 110 12.26 8.77 -35.26
C VAL A 110 13.53 7.90 -35.11
N GLY A 111 13.66 6.88 -35.94
CA GLY A 111 14.81 5.98 -35.97
C GLY A 111 14.51 4.58 -35.45
N ARG A 112 15.59 3.78 -35.26
CA ARG A 112 15.47 2.41 -34.76
C ARG A 112 14.84 2.40 -33.36
N PRO A 113 13.79 1.58 -33.11
CA PRO A 113 13.17 1.49 -31.80
C PRO A 113 14.17 1.09 -30.72
N SER A 114 14.17 1.82 -29.62
CA SER A 114 14.99 1.49 -28.46
C SER A 114 14.47 0.23 -27.76
N HIS A 115 15.38 -0.68 -27.39
CA HIS A 115 15.02 -1.84 -26.55
C HIS A 115 14.61 -1.43 -25.11
N LYS A 116 15.05 -0.24 -24.68
CA LYS A 116 14.65 0.32 -23.38
C LYS A 116 13.47 1.27 -23.58
N PRO A 117 12.49 1.29 -22.64
CA PRO A 117 11.39 2.25 -22.71
C PRO A 117 11.89 3.70 -22.75
N VAL A 118 11.29 4.50 -23.64
CA VAL A 118 11.55 5.94 -23.74
C VAL A 118 10.45 6.68 -23.01
N PHE A 119 10.82 7.59 -22.12
CA PHE A 119 9.90 8.37 -21.30
C PHE A 119 9.93 9.85 -21.65
N ARG A 120 8.76 10.43 -21.79
CA ARG A 120 8.59 11.88 -21.92
C ARG A 120 7.66 12.39 -20.82
N TYR A 121 7.89 13.62 -20.39
CA TYR A 121 7.14 14.24 -19.31
C TYR A 121 6.75 15.66 -19.70
N LYS A 122 5.54 16.09 -19.31
CA LYS A 122 5.07 17.46 -19.41
C LYS A 122 4.34 17.83 -18.14
N SER A 123 4.49 19.08 -17.71
CA SER A 123 3.74 19.67 -16.60
C SER A 123 2.94 20.84 -17.08
N PHE A 124 1.68 20.92 -16.72
CA PHE A 124 0.78 21.99 -17.09
C PHE A 124 -0.30 22.21 -16.03
N LEU A 125 -0.94 23.37 -16.06
CA LEU A 125 -2.14 23.63 -15.28
C LEU A 125 -3.37 23.11 -16.03
N TYR A 126 -4.24 22.44 -15.29
CA TYR A 126 -5.49 21.89 -15.78
C TYR A 126 -6.59 22.16 -14.76
N GLN A 127 -7.77 22.48 -15.24
CA GLN A 127 -8.98 22.61 -14.46
C GLN A 127 -10.08 21.80 -15.13
N ALA A 128 -10.61 20.82 -14.41
CA ALA A 128 -11.82 20.11 -14.83
C ALA A 128 -13.05 20.96 -14.49
N ALA A 129 -14.18 20.70 -15.15
CA ALA A 129 -15.42 21.45 -14.90
C ALA A 129 -15.90 21.37 -13.44
N SER A 130 -15.61 20.26 -12.76
CA SER A 130 -15.96 20.05 -11.35
C SER A 130 -14.96 20.65 -10.36
N TRP A 131 -13.86 21.25 -10.81
CA TRP A 131 -12.82 21.79 -9.92
C TRP A 131 -13.01 23.28 -9.66
N THR A 132 -12.88 23.70 -8.43
CA THR A 132 -12.95 25.11 -8.02
C THR A 132 -11.78 25.94 -8.54
N ARG A 133 -10.60 25.30 -8.75
CA ARG A 133 -9.38 25.95 -9.24
C ARG A 133 -8.53 25.04 -10.13
N ALA A 134 -7.67 25.66 -10.93
CA ALA A 134 -6.68 24.94 -11.72
C ALA A 134 -5.61 24.30 -10.82
N ARG A 135 -5.25 23.05 -11.12
CA ARG A 135 -4.20 22.30 -10.42
C ARG A 135 -3.11 21.84 -11.39
N ARG A 136 -1.92 21.66 -10.86
CA ARG A 136 -0.80 21.11 -11.63
C ARG A 136 -1.07 19.67 -11.98
N VAL A 137 -0.95 19.33 -13.26
CA VAL A 137 -0.99 17.96 -13.77
C VAL A 137 0.34 17.62 -14.42
N VAL A 138 0.88 16.48 -14.11
CA VAL A 138 2.07 15.91 -14.73
C VAL A 138 1.64 14.76 -15.62
N ALA A 139 1.94 14.86 -16.90
CA ALA A 139 1.76 13.79 -17.88
C ALA A 139 3.06 13.00 -18.03
N LYS A 140 2.93 11.67 -18.12
CA LYS A 140 3.98 10.73 -18.46
C LYS A 140 3.57 9.98 -19.73
N VAL A 141 4.44 9.96 -20.72
CA VAL A 141 4.28 9.19 -21.96
C VAL A 141 5.41 8.17 -22.04
N GLU A 142 5.08 6.91 -22.29
CA GLU A 142 6.02 5.79 -22.33
C GLU A 142 5.93 5.10 -23.69
N PHE A 143 7.05 5.00 -24.38
CA PHE A 143 7.17 4.22 -25.61
C PHE A 143 7.91 2.92 -25.31
N HIS A 144 7.24 1.81 -25.52
CA HIS A 144 7.82 0.48 -25.37
C HIS A 144 8.13 -0.14 -26.74
N CYS A 145 9.16 -0.96 -26.80
CA CYS A 145 9.47 -1.72 -28.00
C CYS A 145 8.34 -2.73 -28.28
N GLY A 146 7.88 -2.80 -29.53
CA GLY A 146 6.80 -3.69 -29.95
C GLY A 146 5.38 -3.17 -29.67
N GLU A 147 5.18 -2.09 -28.93
CA GLU A 147 3.85 -1.48 -28.75
C GLU A 147 3.58 -0.42 -29.83
N LEU A 148 2.40 -0.45 -30.44
CA LEU A 148 1.99 0.49 -31.48
C LEU A 148 1.74 1.89 -30.91
N PHE A 149 1.04 1.97 -29.77
CA PHE A 149 0.67 3.21 -29.10
C PHE A 149 1.47 3.42 -27.81
N PRO A 150 1.82 4.69 -27.46
CA PRO A 150 2.45 4.99 -26.20
C PRO A 150 1.48 4.81 -25.02
N ARG A 151 1.99 4.37 -23.89
CA ARG A 151 1.24 4.38 -22.63
C ARG A 151 1.25 5.78 -22.05
N VAL A 152 0.08 6.27 -21.65
CA VAL A 152 -0.09 7.62 -21.10
C VAL A 152 -0.62 7.55 -19.68
N GLY A 153 -0.09 8.39 -18.82
CA GLY A 153 -0.58 8.57 -17.46
C GLY A 153 -0.57 10.02 -17.03
N PHE A 154 -1.60 10.45 -16.31
CA PHE A 154 -1.72 11.78 -15.74
C PHE A 154 -1.74 11.71 -14.23
N ILE A 155 -1.08 12.63 -13.56
CA ILE A 155 -0.99 12.74 -12.11
C ILE A 155 -1.29 14.17 -11.73
N VAL A 156 -2.35 14.40 -10.94
CA VAL A 156 -2.62 15.69 -10.30
C VAL A 156 -1.80 15.78 -9.01
N THR A 157 -1.21 16.97 -8.77
CA THR A 157 -0.27 17.15 -7.66
C THR A 157 -0.12 18.62 -7.25
N ASN A 158 0.19 18.85 -5.98
CA ASN A 158 0.65 20.15 -5.46
C ASN A 158 2.16 20.15 -5.13
N LEU A 159 2.91 19.08 -5.50
CA LEU A 159 4.36 19.02 -5.32
C LEU A 159 5.07 20.00 -6.23
N GLY A 160 5.99 20.83 -5.72
CA GLY A 160 6.81 21.77 -6.47
C GLY A 160 8.01 21.16 -7.21
N THR A 161 8.20 19.83 -7.14
CA THR A 161 9.37 19.13 -7.69
C THR A 161 9.25 18.91 -9.21
N SER A 162 10.34 18.40 -9.85
CA SER A 162 10.34 18.10 -11.28
C SER A 162 9.32 17.03 -11.66
N SER A 163 8.80 17.02 -12.89
CA SER A 163 7.82 16.04 -13.38
C SER A 163 8.28 14.61 -13.18
N ARG A 164 9.57 14.33 -13.41
CA ARG A 164 10.17 13.01 -13.18
C ARG A 164 10.15 12.61 -11.70
N ALA A 165 10.39 13.57 -10.80
CA ALA A 165 10.34 13.33 -9.36
C ALA A 165 8.91 13.03 -8.87
N VAL A 166 7.91 13.78 -9.38
CA VAL A 166 6.48 13.53 -9.11
C VAL A 166 6.09 12.12 -9.54
N VAL A 167 6.43 11.72 -10.77
CA VAL A 167 6.13 10.36 -11.25
C VAL A 167 6.83 9.29 -10.40
N ARG A 168 8.09 9.49 -10.04
CA ARG A 168 8.83 8.56 -9.16
C ARG A 168 8.20 8.46 -7.77
N PHE A 169 7.73 9.60 -7.23
CA PHE A 169 7.00 9.62 -5.96
C PHE A 169 5.68 8.84 -6.08
N TYR A 170 4.89 9.12 -7.13
CA TYR A 170 3.63 8.43 -7.39
C TYR A 170 3.80 6.92 -7.56
N ASN A 171 4.81 6.48 -8.33
CA ASN A 171 5.02 5.05 -8.63
C ASN A 171 5.23 4.18 -7.38
N LYS A 172 5.70 4.78 -6.27
CA LYS A 172 5.79 4.08 -4.98
C LYS A 172 4.41 3.67 -4.41
N ARG A 173 3.29 4.16 -4.98
CA ARG A 173 1.94 3.70 -4.63
C ARG A 173 1.75 2.20 -4.89
N GLY A 174 2.31 1.68 -5.97
CA GLY A 174 2.20 0.26 -6.34
C GLY A 174 2.70 -0.71 -5.26
N THR A 175 3.50 -0.23 -4.29
CA THR A 175 3.90 -1.06 -3.15
C THR A 175 2.73 -1.41 -2.23
N ALA A 176 1.68 -0.58 -2.16
CA ALA A 176 0.49 -0.89 -1.35
C ALA A 176 -0.24 -2.16 -1.82
N GLU A 177 -0.28 -2.39 -3.13
CA GLU A 177 -0.84 -3.62 -3.71
C GLU A 177 -0.05 -4.86 -3.29
N GLN A 178 1.29 -4.73 -3.22
CA GLN A 178 2.17 -5.80 -2.74
C GLN A 178 1.95 -6.08 -1.26
N TRP A 179 1.77 -5.04 -0.43
CA TRP A 179 1.47 -5.19 1.00
C TRP A 179 0.12 -5.87 1.24
N ILE A 180 -0.91 -5.47 0.48
CA ILE A 180 -2.22 -6.14 0.53
C ILE A 180 -2.09 -7.61 0.12
N LYS A 181 -1.37 -7.90 -0.96
CA LYS A 181 -1.12 -9.28 -1.41
C LYS A 181 -0.39 -10.10 -0.36
N GLU A 182 0.63 -9.53 0.26
CA GLU A 182 1.37 -10.18 1.35
C GLU A 182 0.48 -10.44 2.56
N GLY A 183 -0.34 -9.47 2.97
CA GLY A 183 -1.31 -9.64 4.06
C GLY A 183 -2.36 -10.72 3.77
N LYS A 184 -2.84 -10.80 2.52
CA LYS A 184 -3.74 -11.89 2.09
C LYS A 184 -3.10 -13.26 2.24
N GLN A 185 -1.84 -13.40 1.88
CA GLN A 185 -1.12 -14.68 1.90
C GLN A 185 -0.63 -15.08 3.29
N ALA A 186 -0.05 -14.15 4.05
CA ALA A 186 0.59 -14.45 5.32
C ALA A 186 -0.40 -14.54 6.50
N VAL A 187 -1.37 -13.63 6.56
CA VAL A 187 -2.28 -13.50 7.71
C VAL A 187 -3.76 -13.64 7.35
N ALA A 188 -4.05 -14.12 6.13
CA ALA A 188 -5.42 -14.30 5.64
C ALA A 188 -6.30 -13.03 5.78
N LEU A 189 -5.72 -11.85 5.52
CA LEU A 189 -6.31 -10.52 5.72
C LEU A 189 -7.75 -10.37 5.18
N THR A 190 -8.07 -11.04 4.08
CA THR A 190 -9.38 -10.98 3.43
C THR A 190 -10.26 -12.20 3.68
N ARG A 191 -9.86 -13.11 4.59
CA ARG A 191 -10.68 -14.27 4.96
C ARG A 191 -11.76 -13.88 5.96
N LEU A 192 -12.77 -13.16 5.46
CA LEU A 192 -13.89 -12.61 6.21
C LEU A 192 -15.10 -13.56 6.05
N SER A 193 -15.16 -14.62 6.85
CA SER A 193 -16.12 -15.72 6.70
C SER A 193 -17.18 -15.80 7.82
N CYS A 194 -17.27 -14.80 8.69
CA CYS A 194 -18.31 -14.72 9.70
C CYS A 194 -19.65 -14.27 9.11
N HIS A 195 -20.76 -14.66 9.71
CA HIS A 195 -22.09 -14.22 9.29
C HIS A 195 -22.28 -12.73 9.57
N ARG A 196 -21.97 -12.28 10.80
CA ARG A 196 -22.16 -10.89 11.23
C ARG A 196 -21.08 -9.97 10.67
N PHE A 197 -21.49 -8.78 10.19
CA PHE A 197 -20.57 -7.75 9.68
C PHE A 197 -19.53 -7.35 10.73
N ARG A 198 -19.98 -7.08 11.96
CA ARG A 198 -19.09 -6.68 13.06
C ARG A 198 -18.02 -7.74 13.40
N ALA A 199 -18.37 -9.00 13.32
CA ALA A 199 -17.40 -10.08 13.52
C ALA A 199 -16.32 -10.13 12.42
N ASN A 200 -16.68 -9.82 11.17
CA ASN A 200 -15.73 -9.70 10.07
C ASN A 200 -14.84 -8.45 10.22
N GLU A 201 -15.39 -7.36 10.73
CA GLU A 201 -14.61 -6.15 11.03
C GLU A 201 -13.55 -6.43 12.10
N VAL A 202 -13.90 -7.12 13.18
CA VAL A 202 -12.93 -7.56 14.21
C VAL A 202 -11.87 -8.48 13.61
N ARG A 203 -12.25 -9.42 12.74
CA ARG A 203 -11.27 -10.30 12.05
C ARG A 203 -10.32 -9.51 11.16
N LEU A 204 -10.82 -8.52 10.43
CA LEU A 204 -9.98 -7.63 9.62
C LEU A 204 -8.92 -6.96 10.51
N TRP A 205 -9.34 -6.35 11.63
CA TRP A 205 -8.44 -5.68 12.57
C TRP A 205 -7.41 -6.63 13.18
N LEU A 206 -7.81 -7.81 13.62
CA LEU A 206 -6.87 -8.81 14.16
C LEU A 206 -5.83 -9.23 13.12
N SER A 207 -6.25 -9.42 11.86
CA SER A 207 -5.33 -9.73 10.76
C SER A 207 -4.37 -8.58 10.47
N LEU A 208 -4.83 -7.33 10.56
CA LEU A 208 -3.99 -6.15 10.38
C LEU A 208 -2.98 -5.97 11.52
N ILE A 209 -3.38 -6.23 12.76
CA ILE A 209 -2.47 -6.25 13.91
C ILE A 209 -1.38 -7.29 13.69
N ALA A 210 -1.74 -8.51 13.31
CA ALA A 210 -0.78 -9.57 13.01
C ALA A 210 0.16 -9.20 11.84
N TYR A 211 -0.37 -8.54 10.80
CA TYR A 211 0.42 -8.03 9.68
C TYR A 211 1.43 -6.96 10.13
N ASN A 212 0.99 -5.98 10.90
CA ASN A 212 1.85 -4.92 11.43
C ASN A 212 2.92 -5.45 12.40
N LEU A 213 2.57 -6.40 13.27
CA LEU A 213 3.52 -7.10 14.12
C LEU A 213 4.61 -7.79 13.29
N GLY A 214 4.24 -8.44 12.18
CA GLY A 214 5.19 -9.03 11.25
C GLY A 214 6.14 -8.00 10.62
N ASN A 215 5.64 -6.82 10.27
CA ASN A 215 6.46 -5.71 9.77
C ASN A 215 7.41 -5.16 10.84
N LEU A 216 6.92 -4.96 12.06
CA LEU A 216 7.75 -4.54 13.18
C LEU A 216 8.83 -5.56 13.47
N TRP A 217 8.50 -6.85 13.50
CA TRP A 217 9.46 -7.93 13.69
C TRP A 217 10.58 -7.89 12.63
N ARG A 218 10.22 -7.72 11.35
CA ARG A 218 11.21 -7.57 10.26
C ARG A 218 12.18 -6.42 10.50
N ARG A 219 11.69 -5.28 10.94
CA ARG A 219 12.50 -4.06 11.11
C ARG A 219 13.34 -4.07 12.38
N LEU A 220 12.79 -4.58 13.46
CA LEU A 220 13.38 -4.41 14.80
C LEU A 220 14.22 -5.61 15.24
N ALA A 221 13.77 -6.83 14.93
CA ALA A 221 14.35 -8.04 15.49
C ALA A 221 15.08 -8.93 14.50
N LEU A 222 14.73 -8.89 13.20
CA LEU A 222 15.35 -9.80 12.25
C LEU A 222 16.78 -9.36 11.87
N PRO A 223 17.72 -10.31 11.75
CA PRO A 223 19.01 -10.06 11.13
C PRO A 223 18.89 -9.62 9.66
N ALA A 224 19.82 -8.77 9.20
CA ALA A 224 19.82 -8.19 7.86
C ALA A 224 19.63 -9.19 6.70
N PRO A 225 20.22 -10.40 6.71
CA PRO A 225 20.05 -11.37 5.62
C PRO A 225 18.60 -11.82 5.40
N ILE A 226 17.80 -11.86 6.46
CA ILE A 226 16.40 -12.35 6.42
C ILE A 226 15.37 -11.23 6.60
N GLY A 227 15.78 -10.03 6.95
CA GLY A 227 14.89 -8.87 7.15
C GLY A 227 14.12 -8.46 5.90
N LYS A 228 14.55 -8.89 4.72
CA LYS A 228 13.87 -8.65 3.43
C LYS A 228 12.94 -9.79 3.00
N TRP A 229 12.86 -10.87 3.76
CA TRP A 229 11.96 -11.97 3.42
C TRP A 229 10.50 -11.54 3.54
N SER A 230 9.64 -12.12 2.68
CA SER A 230 8.20 -11.91 2.80
C SER A 230 7.66 -12.47 4.12
N LEU A 231 6.56 -11.93 4.63
CA LEU A 231 5.92 -12.46 5.85
C LEU A 231 5.52 -13.92 5.69
N THR A 232 5.12 -14.34 4.50
CA THR A 232 4.84 -15.75 4.20
C THR A 232 6.09 -16.61 4.37
N SER A 233 7.25 -16.16 3.86
CA SER A 233 8.52 -16.87 4.02
C SER A 233 8.95 -16.92 5.47
N LEU A 234 8.80 -15.81 6.21
CA LEU A 234 9.11 -15.76 7.64
C LEU A 234 8.22 -16.73 8.43
N GLN A 235 6.90 -16.73 8.15
CA GLN A 235 5.96 -17.62 8.78
C GLN A 235 6.33 -19.09 8.55
N GLN A 236 6.64 -19.47 7.30
CA GLN A 236 6.94 -20.87 6.96
C GLN A 236 8.30 -21.32 7.49
N ARG A 237 9.30 -20.44 7.48
CA ARG A 237 10.68 -20.82 7.75
C ARG A 237 11.14 -20.54 9.18
N LEU A 238 10.48 -19.63 9.90
CA LEU A 238 10.86 -19.27 11.25
C LEU A 238 9.76 -19.57 12.28
N VAL A 239 8.49 -19.22 12.00
CA VAL A 239 7.39 -19.38 12.97
C VAL A 239 6.91 -20.82 12.99
N LYS A 240 6.76 -21.47 11.83
CA LYS A 240 6.29 -22.86 11.72
C LYS A 240 7.41 -23.89 11.83
N THR A 241 8.55 -23.55 12.42
CA THR A 241 9.62 -24.49 12.72
C THR A 241 9.18 -25.38 13.89
N GLY A 242 9.16 -26.69 13.66
CA GLY A 242 8.88 -27.66 14.72
C GLY A 242 9.97 -27.66 15.78
N GLY A 243 9.59 -27.92 17.02
CA GLY A 243 10.55 -28.01 18.11
C GLY A 243 10.10 -29.03 19.15
N ARG A 244 11.06 -29.61 19.85
CA ARG A 244 10.85 -30.53 20.96
C ARG A 244 11.52 -29.99 22.21
N LEU A 245 10.77 -29.84 23.29
CA LEU A 245 11.31 -29.46 24.58
C LEU A 245 11.69 -30.75 25.32
N ILE A 246 12.94 -30.92 25.71
CA ILE A 246 13.43 -32.00 26.50
C ILE A 246 14.00 -31.48 27.80
N LYS A 247 13.77 -32.26 28.90
CA LYS A 247 14.40 -31.98 30.19
C LYS A 247 15.56 -32.96 30.34
N HIS A 248 16.75 -32.40 30.64
CA HIS A 248 17.92 -33.20 30.98
C HIS A 248 18.50 -32.66 32.30
N ALA A 249 18.44 -33.43 33.33
CA ALA A 249 18.80 -33.06 34.71
C ALA A 249 18.06 -31.78 35.14
N ARG A 250 18.79 -30.67 35.38
CA ARG A 250 18.23 -29.38 35.82
C ARG A 250 17.94 -28.39 34.67
N TYR A 251 18.23 -28.79 33.43
CA TYR A 251 18.12 -27.90 32.28
C TYR A 251 17.02 -28.34 31.33
N TYR A 252 16.43 -27.36 30.66
CA TYR A 252 15.50 -27.59 29.58
C TYR A 252 16.20 -27.22 28.26
N TRP A 253 16.07 -28.10 27.28
CA TRP A 253 16.62 -27.92 25.96
C TRP A 253 15.50 -27.84 24.95
N LEU A 254 15.47 -26.73 24.16
CA LEU A 254 14.58 -26.60 23.01
C LEU A 254 15.36 -27.08 21.77
N LEU A 255 15.04 -28.28 21.31
CA LEU A 255 15.59 -28.82 20.07
C LEU A 255 14.67 -28.36 18.93
N LEU A 256 15.19 -27.54 18.03
CA LEU A 256 14.48 -27.10 16.84
C LEU A 256 14.76 -28.08 15.69
N ALA A 257 13.75 -28.33 14.85
CA ALA A 257 13.91 -29.10 13.64
C ALA A 257 14.94 -28.42 12.72
N GLU A 258 15.71 -29.22 11.99
CA GLU A 258 16.63 -28.71 10.98
C GLU A 258 15.83 -27.93 9.92
N SER A 259 16.15 -26.62 9.79
CA SER A 259 15.49 -25.70 8.88
C SER A 259 16.44 -24.55 8.53
N HIS A 260 15.90 -23.52 7.89
CA HIS A 260 16.62 -22.25 7.67
C HIS A 260 16.92 -21.48 8.96
N LEU A 261 16.36 -21.91 10.10
CA LEU A 261 16.57 -21.30 11.41
C LEU A 261 17.77 -21.97 12.09
N THR A 262 18.96 -21.38 11.95
CA THR A 262 20.15 -21.83 12.68
C THR A 262 20.15 -21.33 14.11
N ARG A 263 20.87 -22.02 15.02
CA ARG A 263 21.08 -21.60 16.41
C ARG A 263 21.58 -20.16 16.51
N ARG A 264 22.52 -19.76 15.64
CA ARG A 264 23.07 -18.40 15.60
C ARG A 264 22.02 -17.38 15.20
N LEU A 265 21.23 -17.69 14.18
CA LEU A 265 20.16 -16.81 13.70
C LEU A 265 19.11 -16.60 14.77
N PHE A 266 18.66 -17.69 15.41
CA PHE A 266 17.67 -17.64 16.49
C PHE A 266 18.18 -16.86 17.71
N GLY A 267 19.42 -17.11 18.14
CA GLY A 267 20.07 -16.38 19.22
C GLY A 267 20.17 -14.86 18.93
N ASN A 268 20.58 -14.49 17.72
CA ASN A 268 20.64 -13.09 17.32
C ASN A 268 19.25 -12.41 17.32
N MET A 269 18.19 -13.13 16.93
CA MET A 269 16.82 -12.61 17.00
C MET A 269 16.41 -12.34 18.45
N LEU A 270 16.64 -13.30 19.37
CA LEU A 270 16.31 -13.15 20.78
C LEU A 270 17.08 -12.00 21.43
N GLN A 271 18.39 -11.86 21.13
CA GLN A 271 19.19 -10.74 21.62
C GLN A 271 18.65 -9.39 21.16
N LYS A 272 18.26 -9.27 19.90
CA LYS A 272 17.64 -8.04 19.38
C LYS A 272 16.29 -7.74 20.03
N ILE A 273 15.47 -8.76 20.28
CA ILE A 273 14.19 -8.58 20.99
C ILE A 273 14.45 -8.12 22.42
N ALA A 274 15.40 -8.74 23.12
CA ALA A 274 15.76 -8.36 24.50
C ALA A 274 16.37 -6.95 24.59
N ALA A 275 16.97 -6.44 23.52
CA ALA A 275 17.53 -5.09 23.45
C ALA A 275 16.50 -4.02 23.06
N LEU A 276 15.25 -4.38 22.78
CA LEU A 276 14.21 -3.38 22.53
C LEU A 276 13.92 -2.59 23.82
N PRO A 277 13.73 -1.26 23.72
CA PRO A 277 13.38 -0.47 24.89
C PRO A 277 12.07 -0.97 25.49
N SER A 278 12.06 -1.13 26.81
CA SER A 278 10.81 -1.40 27.53
C SER A 278 9.83 -0.25 27.29
N PRO A 279 8.54 -0.52 27.11
CA PRO A 279 7.55 0.55 27.03
C PRO A 279 7.68 1.40 28.31
N ALA A 280 7.77 2.72 28.13
CA ALA A 280 7.65 3.63 29.25
C ALA A 280 6.26 3.40 29.88
N GLY A 281 6.24 2.94 31.13
CA GLY A 281 5.04 2.73 31.92
C GLY A 281 4.28 4.03 32.17
#